data_c8bbb833ccf094f89a404ec86894e54c
#
_entry.id   c8bbb833ccf094f89a404ec86894e54c
#
_cell.length_a   1.000
_cell.length_b   1.000
_cell.length_c   1.000
_cell.angle_alpha   90.00
_cell.angle_beta   90.00
_cell.angle_gamma   90.00
#
_symmetry.space_group_name_H-M   'P 1'
#
loop_
_entity.id
_entity.type
_entity.pdbx_description
1 polymer ?
#
loop_
_entity_poly.entity_id
_entity_poly.type
_entity_poly.pdbx_seq_one_letter_code
_entity_poly.pdbx_strand_id
1 'polypeptide(L)'
;MKSYSTNLSDSQWNLIDDILNDKRPRKYEIRHIFNGIFYLLKTGCQWRMLPFCFPPWQTVYYYFSVWKHKGVIDQIHEHLRDKVRINAGKEKSPSLGLIDSQSVKTTRSGGICRGVDGGKKTKVRKRHISLIYSIIFSFML
;
A
#
# COMPACT_ATOMS: atom_id res chain seq x y z
N MET A 1 19.67 8.01 -15.27
CA MET A 1 19.00 7.25 -14.21
C MET A 1 18.07 6.22 -14.86
N LYS A 2 18.08 4.94 -14.46
CA LYS A 2 17.12 3.98 -15.03
C LYS A 2 15.71 4.37 -14.57
N SER A 3 14.80 4.60 -15.52
CA SER A 3 13.40 4.85 -15.25
C SER A 3 12.66 3.51 -15.23
N TYR A 4 11.83 3.30 -14.20
CA TYR A 4 10.95 2.13 -14.09
C TYR A 4 9.51 2.56 -14.38
N SER A 5 8.71 1.65 -14.89
CA SER A 5 7.27 1.88 -15.10
C SER A 5 6.51 2.20 -13.79
N THR A 6 7.15 1.97 -12.64
CA THR A 6 6.62 2.28 -11.31
C THR A 6 6.97 3.68 -10.83
N ASN A 7 7.78 4.43 -11.58
CA ASN A 7 8.14 5.78 -11.18
C ASN A 7 6.94 6.72 -11.33
N LEU A 8 6.76 7.58 -10.34
CA LEU A 8 5.73 8.59 -10.35
C LEU A 8 5.93 9.60 -11.48
N SER A 9 4.88 9.87 -12.24
CA SER A 9 4.84 11.02 -13.13
C SER A 9 4.83 12.33 -12.31
N ASP A 10 5.07 13.47 -12.96
CA ASP A 10 5.07 14.75 -12.26
C ASP A 10 3.68 15.09 -11.70
N SER A 11 2.63 14.79 -12.45
CA SER A 11 1.25 14.97 -12.00
C SER A 11 0.90 14.12 -10.78
N GLN A 12 1.36 12.86 -10.75
CA GLN A 12 1.17 11.96 -9.62
C GLN A 12 1.98 12.41 -8.40
N TRP A 13 3.21 12.86 -8.63
CA TRP A 13 4.05 13.37 -7.55
C TRP A 13 3.45 14.62 -6.90
N ASN A 14 2.99 15.60 -7.67
CA ASN A 14 2.39 16.82 -7.14
C ASN A 14 1.22 16.52 -6.18
N LEU A 15 0.39 15.51 -6.49
CA LEU A 15 -0.70 15.09 -5.60
C LEU A 15 -0.22 14.57 -4.24
N ILE A 16 0.90 13.86 -4.24
CA ILE A 16 1.48 13.31 -3.01
C ILE A 16 2.21 14.40 -2.23
N ASP A 17 2.92 15.28 -2.93
CA ASP A 17 3.68 16.38 -2.34
C ASP A 17 2.78 17.37 -1.60
N ASP A 18 1.62 17.69 -2.18
CA ASP A 18 0.59 18.53 -1.55
C ASP A 18 0.11 17.96 -0.21
N ILE A 19 -0.04 16.62 -0.12
CA ILE A 19 -0.49 15.96 1.11
C ILE A 19 0.64 15.94 2.15
N LEU A 20 1.86 15.66 1.69
CA LEU A 20 3.03 15.57 2.58
C LEU A 20 3.40 16.91 3.18
N ASN A 21 3.33 17.96 2.36
CA ASN A 21 3.71 19.35 2.69
C ASN A 21 5.03 19.45 3.50
N ASP A 22 6.01 18.61 3.13
CA ASP A 22 7.26 18.46 3.86
C ASP A 22 8.43 18.97 3.04
N LYS A 23 8.79 20.25 3.25
CA LYS A 23 9.85 20.97 2.53
C LYS A 23 11.23 20.88 3.19
N ARG A 24 11.42 20.03 4.19
CA ARG A 24 12.70 19.91 4.90
C ARG A 24 13.78 19.37 3.96
N PRO A 25 14.99 19.94 3.97
CA PRO A 25 16.11 19.43 3.19
C PRO A 25 16.49 18.03 3.67
N ARG A 26 16.74 17.13 2.70
CA ARG A 26 17.09 15.74 2.96
C ARG A 26 18.20 15.27 2.03
N LYS A 27 18.91 14.23 2.46
CA LYS A 27 19.94 13.60 1.63
C LYS A 27 19.37 12.98 0.35
N TYR A 28 18.14 12.45 0.41
CA TYR A 28 17.44 11.85 -0.71
C TYR A 28 16.09 12.55 -0.91
N GLU A 29 15.75 12.81 -2.15
CA GLU A 29 14.44 13.37 -2.50
C GLU A 29 13.32 12.42 -2.09
N ILE A 30 12.26 12.97 -1.53
CA ILE A 30 11.10 12.20 -1.08
C ILE A 30 10.48 11.41 -2.25
N ARG A 31 10.43 12.03 -3.44
CA ARG A 31 9.93 11.37 -4.65
C ARG A 31 10.68 10.07 -4.96
N HIS A 32 12.02 10.05 -4.80
CA HIS A 32 12.81 8.84 -5.02
C HIS A 32 12.53 7.76 -3.96
N ILE A 33 12.24 8.17 -2.73
CA ILE A 33 11.85 7.24 -1.66
C ILE A 33 10.50 6.60 -2.00
N PHE A 34 9.51 7.40 -2.46
CA PHE A 34 8.21 6.88 -2.91
C PHE A 34 8.34 5.95 -4.11
N ASN A 35 9.16 6.29 -5.10
CA ASN A 35 9.42 5.42 -6.24
C ASN A 35 9.97 4.06 -5.80
N GLY A 36 10.85 4.03 -4.80
CA GLY A 36 11.33 2.78 -4.19
C GLY A 36 10.23 1.98 -3.51
N ILE A 37 9.32 2.64 -2.79
CA ILE A 37 8.16 1.99 -2.16
C ILE A 37 7.23 1.40 -3.22
N PHE A 38 6.88 2.17 -4.26
CA PHE A 38 6.01 1.69 -5.34
C PHE A 38 6.63 0.54 -6.13
N TYR A 39 7.94 0.60 -6.38
CA TYR A 39 8.65 -0.51 -6.99
C TYR A 39 8.50 -1.80 -6.17
N LEU A 40 8.71 -1.71 -4.86
CA LEU A 40 8.57 -2.85 -3.95
C LEU A 40 7.12 -3.38 -3.92
N LEU A 41 6.13 -2.48 -3.86
CA LEU A 41 4.71 -2.87 -3.85
C LEU A 41 4.30 -3.58 -5.15
N LYS A 42 4.80 -3.13 -6.30
CA LYS A 42 4.47 -3.74 -7.60
C LYS A 42 5.20 -5.06 -7.84
N THR A 43 6.47 -5.14 -7.47
CA THR A 43 7.29 -6.33 -7.74
C THR A 43 7.18 -7.41 -6.66
N GLY A 44 6.75 -7.03 -5.44
CA GLY A 44 6.74 -7.94 -4.30
C GLY A 44 8.14 -8.33 -3.81
N CYS A 45 9.20 -7.64 -4.25
CA CYS A 45 10.55 -7.96 -3.85
C CYS A 45 10.79 -7.72 -2.34
N GLN A 46 11.80 -8.37 -1.78
CA GLN A 46 12.21 -8.09 -0.41
C GLN A 46 12.89 -6.72 -0.32
N TRP A 47 12.79 -6.03 0.83
CA TRP A 47 13.42 -4.73 1.06
C TRP A 47 14.90 -4.71 0.66
N ARG A 48 15.64 -5.76 1.02
CA ARG A 48 17.07 -5.90 0.72
C ARG A 48 17.38 -6.09 -0.76
N MET A 49 16.38 -6.44 -1.57
CA MET A 49 16.49 -6.65 -3.02
C MET A 49 16.12 -5.39 -3.81
N LEU A 50 15.92 -4.27 -3.13
CA LEU A 50 15.64 -3.00 -3.80
C LEU A 50 16.84 -2.60 -4.68
N PRO A 51 16.63 -2.27 -5.98
CA PRO A 51 17.69 -1.87 -6.89
C PRO A 51 18.49 -0.65 -6.41
N PHE A 52 19.79 -0.63 -6.70
CA PHE A 52 20.72 0.45 -6.28
C PHE A 52 20.42 1.83 -6.88
N CYS A 53 19.55 1.92 -7.89
CA CYS A 53 19.10 3.20 -8.43
C CYS A 53 18.13 3.95 -7.51
N PHE A 54 17.55 3.27 -6.53
CA PHE A 54 16.76 3.89 -5.45
C PHE A 54 17.65 4.21 -4.24
N PRO A 55 17.17 5.03 -3.29
CA PRO A 55 17.86 5.19 -2.01
C PRO A 55 18.08 3.85 -1.31
N PRO A 56 19.08 3.72 -0.43
CA PRO A 56 19.33 2.51 0.32
C PRO A 56 18.05 1.98 0.97
N TRP A 57 17.83 0.66 0.88
CA TRP A 57 16.61 0.03 1.36
C TRP A 57 16.26 0.38 2.81
N GLN A 58 17.29 0.55 3.67
CA GLN A 58 17.11 0.97 5.07
C GLN A 58 16.43 2.35 5.16
N THR A 59 16.83 3.28 4.28
CA THR A 59 16.23 4.61 4.22
C THR A 59 14.78 4.52 3.75
N VAL A 60 14.51 3.76 2.69
CA VAL A 60 13.16 3.59 2.14
C VAL A 60 12.25 2.94 3.19
N TYR A 61 12.72 1.89 3.86
CA TYR A 61 11.98 1.22 4.93
C TYR A 61 11.70 2.13 6.13
N TYR A 62 12.69 2.92 6.55
CA TYR A 62 12.55 3.89 7.64
C TYR A 62 11.41 4.87 7.35
N TYR A 63 11.43 5.51 6.17
CA TYR A 63 10.39 6.46 5.79
C TYR A 63 9.02 5.80 5.66
N PHE A 64 8.95 4.63 5.04
CA PHE A 64 7.72 3.84 4.96
C PHE A 64 7.15 3.57 6.36
N SER A 65 7.98 3.13 7.30
CA SER A 65 7.57 2.84 8.67
C SER A 65 7.08 4.10 9.39
N VAL A 66 7.80 5.20 9.29
CA VAL A 66 7.42 6.49 9.89
C VAL A 66 6.08 7.00 9.33
N TRP A 67 5.92 6.99 8.02
CA TRP A 67 4.69 7.44 7.37
C TRP A 67 3.49 6.54 7.69
N LYS A 68 3.72 5.23 7.79
CA LYS A 68 2.68 4.29 8.22
C LYS A 68 2.22 4.58 9.66
N HIS A 69 3.15 4.76 10.60
CA HIS A 69 2.80 5.06 11.99
C HIS A 69 2.12 6.42 12.18
N LYS A 70 2.44 7.38 11.32
CA LYS A 70 1.80 8.71 11.32
C LYS A 70 0.48 8.75 10.57
N GLY A 71 0.03 7.66 9.97
CA GLY A 71 -1.19 7.62 9.16
C GLY A 71 -1.09 8.35 7.81
N VAL A 72 0.10 8.78 7.41
CA VAL A 72 0.31 9.52 6.14
C VAL A 72 0.00 8.63 4.93
N ILE A 73 0.38 7.35 5.00
CA ILE A 73 0.08 6.38 3.93
C ILE A 73 -1.43 6.25 3.76
N ASP A 74 -2.18 6.20 4.86
CA ASP A 74 -3.64 6.07 4.82
C ASP A 74 -4.29 7.34 4.23
N GLN A 75 -3.81 8.53 4.61
CA GLN A 75 -4.27 9.80 4.04
C GLN A 75 -4.03 9.89 2.53
N ILE A 76 -2.82 9.52 2.06
CA ILE A 76 -2.50 9.47 0.63
C ILE A 76 -3.44 8.48 -0.07
N HIS A 77 -3.64 7.31 0.50
CA HIS A 77 -4.51 6.28 -0.05
C HIS A 77 -5.96 6.75 -0.18
N GLU A 78 -6.52 7.37 0.86
CA GLU A 78 -7.87 7.92 0.83
C GLU A 78 -8.03 9.00 -0.24
N HIS A 79 -7.08 9.93 -0.30
CA HIS A 79 -7.12 11.01 -1.28
C HIS A 79 -7.06 10.50 -2.73
N LEU A 80 -6.16 9.54 -2.99
CA LEU A 80 -6.03 8.92 -4.31
C LEU A 80 -7.29 8.12 -4.67
N ARG A 81 -7.84 7.36 -3.74
CA ARG A 81 -9.09 6.63 -3.91
C ARG A 81 -10.24 7.57 -4.31
N ASP A 82 -10.39 8.67 -3.58
CA ASP A 82 -11.46 9.64 -3.83
C ASP A 82 -11.33 10.26 -5.23
N LYS A 83 -10.11 10.64 -5.62
CA LYS A 83 -9.86 11.15 -6.98
C LYS A 83 -10.21 10.14 -8.06
N VAL A 84 -9.78 8.91 -7.91
CA VAL A 84 -10.07 7.84 -8.89
C VAL A 84 -11.58 7.61 -8.99
N ARG A 85 -12.30 7.62 -7.88
CA ARG A 85 -13.75 7.45 -7.86
C ARG A 85 -14.47 8.59 -8.58
N ILE A 86 -14.08 9.83 -8.27
CA ILE A 86 -14.66 11.02 -8.91
C ILE A 86 -14.40 10.99 -10.41
N ASN A 87 -13.18 10.69 -10.84
CA ASN A 87 -12.82 10.59 -12.26
C ASN A 87 -13.61 9.50 -12.99
N ALA A 88 -14.03 8.45 -12.26
CA ALA A 88 -14.89 7.39 -12.78
C ALA A 88 -16.39 7.73 -12.67
N GLY A 89 -16.78 8.97 -12.37
CA GLY A 89 -18.16 9.40 -12.22
C GLY A 89 -18.87 8.80 -11.00
N LYS A 90 -18.12 8.39 -9.96
CA LYS A 90 -18.68 7.78 -8.76
C LYS A 90 -18.57 8.73 -7.57
N GLU A 91 -19.49 8.56 -6.62
CA GLU A 91 -19.42 9.27 -5.34
C GLU A 91 -18.14 8.94 -4.56
N LYS A 92 -17.61 9.89 -3.78
CA LYS A 92 -16.43 9.69 -2.92
C LYS A 92 -16.62 8.50 -1.98
N SER A 93 -17.78 8.46 -1.32
CA SER A 93 -18.12 7.36 -0.41
C SER A 93 -18.65 6.16 -1.18
N PRO A 94 -18.10 4.95 -0.99
CA PRO A 94 -18.65 3.75 -1.61
C PRO A 94 -19.99 3.37 -0.98
N SER A 95 -21.00 3.13 -1.82
CA SER A 95 -22.31 2.63 -1.38
C SER A 95 -22.33 1.12 -1.17
N LEU A 96 -21.32 0.39 -1.67
CA LEU A 96 -21.22 -1.06 -1.59
C LEU A 96 -19.81 -1.48 -1.15
N GLY A 97 -19.72 -2.29 -0.12
CA GLY A 97 -18.50 -2.96 0.32
C GLY A 97 -18.63 -4.47 0.16
N LEU A 98 -17.62 -5.12 -0.42
CA LEU A 98 -17.52 -6.57 -0.47
C LEU A 98 -16.63 -7.04 0.66
N ILE A 99 -17.15 -7.99 1.46
CA ILE A 99 -16.37 -8.62 2.53
C ILE A 99 -16.05 -10.05 2.08
N ASP A 100 -14.77 -10.31 1.83
CA ASP A 100 -14.31 -11.68 1.60
C ASP A 100 -13.74 -12.26 2.89
N SER A 101 -14.14 -13.47 3.23
CA SER A 101 -13.63 -14.20 4.39
C SER A 101 -12.83 -15.41 3.95
N GLN A 102 -11.53 -15.37 4.17
CA GLN A 102 -10.64 -16.49 3.89
C GLN A 102 -10.33 -17.28 5.16
N SER A 103 -10.39 -18.61 5.04
CA SER A 103 -9.96 -19.53 6.09
C SER A 103 -8.54 -20.01 5.83
N VAL A 104 -7.60 -19.62 6.70
CA VAL A 104 -6.19 -20.01 6.60
C VAL A 104 -5.90 -21.11 7.63
N LYS A 105 -5.39 -22.26 7.18
CA LYS A 105 -4.97 -23.35 8.08
C LYS A 105 -3.93 -22.85 9.07
N THR A 106 -4.12 -23.20 10.33
CA THR A 106 -3.13 -22.88 11.38
C THR A 106 -2.08 -24.00 11.47
N THR A 107 -0.83 -23.61 11.68
CA THR A 107 0.27 -24.54 12.00
C THR A 107 0.14 -25.08 13.43
N ARG A 108 0.89 -26.12 13.78
CA ARG A 108 0.94 -26.68 15.14
C ARG A 108 1.30 -25.63 16.22
N SER A 109 2.12 -24.66 15.87
CA SER A 109 2.55 -23.53 16.72
C SER A 109 1.60 -22.33 16.67
N GLY A 110 0.41 -22.46 16.11
CA GLY A 110 -0.54 -21.35 16.00
C GLY A 110 -0.99 -20.86 17.37
N GLY A 111 -0.86 -19.55 17.63
CA GLY A 111 -1.12 -18.87 18.90
C GLY A 111 -2.55 -19.01 19.46
N ILE A 112 -2.83 -18.26 20.50
CA ILE A 112 -3.94 -18.40 21.45
C ILE A 112 -5.35 -18.36 20.82
N CYS A 113 -5.54 -17.62 19.72
CA CYS A 113 -6.84 -17.49 19.06
C CYS A 113 -6.98 -18.48 17.88
N ARG A 114 -7.53 -19.66 18.17
CA ARG A 114 -7.87 -20.65 17.14
C ARG A 114 -9.39 -20.74 16.98
N GLY A 115 -9.86 -20.64 15.77
CA GLY A 115 -11.26 -20.91 15.42
C GLY A 115 -11.40 -22.22 14.65
N VAL A 116 -12.61 -22.73 14.58
CA VAL A 116 -12.98 -23.90 13.74
C VAL A 116 -13.86 -23.38 12.62
N ASP A 117 -13.51 -23.74 11.38
CA ASP A 117 -14.40 -23.54 10.24
C ASP A 117 -15.36 -24.76 10.17
N GLY A 118 -16.60 -24.53 10.60
CA GLY A 118 -17.60 -25.59 10.66
C GLY A 118 -17.91 -26.21 9.30
N GLY A 119 -17.83 -25.43 8.21
CA GLY A 119 -18.08 -25.92 6.86
C GLY A 119 -16.93 -26.79 6.33
N LYS A 120 -15.69 -26.45 6.67
CA LYS A 120 -14.48 -27.17 6.22
C LYS A 120 -13.93 -28.15 7.25
N LYS A 121 -14.53 -28.24 8.44
CA LYS A 121 -14.12 -29.11 9.56
C LYS A 121 -12.62 -29.02 9.91
N THR A 122 -12.03 -27.83 9.75
CA THR A 122 -10.60 -27.60 9.97
C THR A 122 -10.34 -26.49 11.00
N LYS A 123 -9.25 -26.64 11.78
CA LYS A 123 -8.78 -25.57 12.66
C LYS A 123 -8.12 -24.48 11.83
N VAL A 124 -8.69 -23.26 11.84
CA VAL A 124 -8.31 -22.17 10.95
C VAL A 124 -8.36 -20.83 11.67
N ARG A 125 -7.70 -19.84 11.10
CA ARG A 125 -7.96 -18.41 11.36
C ARG A 125 -8.78 -17.86 10.21
N LYS A 126 -9.93 -17.27 10.50
CA LYS A 126 -10.68 -16.50 9.51
C LYS A 126 -10.03 -15.11 9.36
N ARG A 127 -9.71 -14.76 8.13
CA ARG A 127 -9.29 -13.40 7.76
C ARG A 127 -10.45 -12.78 6.99
N HIS A 128 -10.93 -11.65 7.47
CA HIS A 128 -11.92 -10.85 6.76
C HIS A 128 -11.17 -9.75 6.01
N ILE A 129 -11.32 -9.71 4.70
CA ILE A 129 -10.79 -8.64 3.85
C ILE A 129 -11.98 -7.85 3.37
N SER A 130 -12.08 -6.59 3.75
CA SER A 130 -13.06 -5.67 3.20
C SER A 130 -12.50 -5.11 1.89
N LEU A 131 -13.06 -5.54 0.77
CA LEU A 131 -12.80 -4.97 -0.53
C LEU A 131 -13.84 -3.87 -0.79
N ILE A 132 -13.54 -2.67 -0.37
CA ILE A 132 -14.16 -1.51 -0.96
C ILE A 132 -13.56 -1.40 -2.35
N TYR A 133 -14.35 -1.54 -3.40
CA TYR A 133 -13.93 -1.52 -4.80
C TYR A 133 -12.86 -0.45 -5.03
N SER A 134 -11.64 -0.80 -4.79
CA SER A 134 -10.50 0.09 -4.70
C SER A 134 -9.59 -0.21 -5.86
N ILE A 135 -9.66 0.67 -6.82
CA ILE A 135 -8.81 0.75 -7.99
C ILE A 135 -7.39 1.21 -7.56
N ILE A 136 -6.79 0.59 -6.57
CA ILE A 136 -5.38 0.87 -6.24
C ILE A 136 -4.47 0.42 -7.40
N PHE A 137 -4.85 -0.64 -8.11
CA PHE A 137 -4.11 -1.14 -9.27
C PHE A 137 -4.23 -0.28 -10.52
N SER A 138 -5.30 0.49 -10.70
CA SER A 138 -5.49 1.30 -11.90
C SER A 138 -4.68 2.60 -11.89
N PHE A 139 -4.17 3.01 -10.75
CA PHE A 139 -3.31 4.20 -10.66
C PHE A 139 -1.83 3.89 -10.95
N MET A 140 -1.46 2.60 -10.97
CA MET A 140 -0.09 2.14 -11.25
C MET A 140 0.08 1.58 -12.69
N LEU A 141 -0.95 1.55 -13.51
CA LEU A 141 -0.94 1.25 -14.93
C LEU A 141 -1.09 2.54 -15.75
#